data_3f6aae033b7032940c0f90344afa2244
#
_entry.id   3f6aae033b7032940c0f90344afa2244
#
_cell.length_a   1.000
_cell.length_b   1.000
_cell.length_c   1.000
_cell.angle_alpha   90.00
_cell.angle_beta   90.00
_cell.angle_gamma   90.00
#
_symmetry.space_group_name_H-M   'P 1'
#
loop_
_entity.id
_entity.type
_entity.pdbx_description
1 polymer ?
#
loop_
_entity_poly.entity_id
_entity_poly.type
_entity_poly.pdbx_seq_one_letter_code
_entity_poly.pdbx_strand_id
1 'polypeptide(L)'
;KKSSSTSSSKGKTAGGQEFALHYDSGFMSHAQILADKFLINQTWSSLPSLRNTGMILRNEKVGSKYEITMKDEMHALVIGTTGTGKTSMLIEPAIRIYAHSAEKPSLVLADPKGELYARHARALIEEGYDVQIYDLDEPYSSSRWNPMERAFTIYHRAMNLAREAKKYSGCTPTQAGKEALYGVEYGDSWFEFNGVAYPNEEELTRELTAEKQKLVNEAMFDLRGIAASVCPVTTGSNDTIWEQGAQDFLYGIMLAMLEDSVDPRLGENKLKKEQFNFYNLYKIANKRDNDPDNPFNSVRRYCSGRPKTSSVTGLTSPVIDSAPSTTKSYLSVLAGKISQLMQDMGICYATSGTDIDFNKFVEKPTAFFIKIPDHKKERHPLATICISQLYRTLVDIANKFPRQKLPRHVYFLLDEFGNLPVIQDFATMVTVSRSRNIFFEIVVQSFTQLDTKYGKDTAETIKGNFNIQIFLGSEDTATREAFSKSCGNVQLISKEEQVTKNEGKDSSSKSTSMQTQKSVVPLVDPYELSRLPFGEAIIKVFRYNPIRCKLAQFHQTPQMTQYPPLIIPKSSKYLDEASVYYDIDRRNQVVLGRPSFF
;
A
#
# COMPACT_ATOMS: atom_id res chain seq x y z
N LYS A 1 15.18 -26.72 -34.59
CA LYS A 1 14.29 -26.35 -35.72
C LYS A 1 12.90 -26.90 -35.39
N LYS A 2 12.03 -26.10 -34.81
CA LYS A 2 10.58 -26.35 -34.77
C LYS A 2 9.92 -25.17 -35.45
N SER A 3 9.22 -25.47 -36.54
CA SER A 3 8.43 -24.55 -37.34
C SER A 3 7.31 -23.95 -36.50
N SER A 4 7.30 -22.63 -36.38
CA SER A 4 6.14 -21.88 -35.87
C SER A 4 5.00 -22.00 -36.88
N SER A 5 3.93 -22.71 -36.51
CA SER A 5 2.68 -22.70 -37.29
C SER A 5 2.00 -21.34 -37.11
N THR A 6 2.11 -20.49 -38.10
CA THR A 6 1.31 -19.27 -38.22
C THR A 6 -0.14 -19.64 -38.55
N SER A 7 -1.05 -19.43 -37.60
CA SER A 7 -2.48 -19.56 -37.84
C SER A 7 -2.98 -18.35 -38.66
N SER A 8 -3.30 -18.53 -39.91
CA SER A 8 -3.99 -17.51 -40.73
C SER A 8 -5.50 -17.68 -40.56
N SER A 9 -6.19 -16.71 -39.98
CA SER A 9 -7.66 -16.67 -40.03
C SER A 9 -8.11 -15.91 -41.29
N LYS A 10 -9.01 -16.52 -42.09
CA LYS A 10 -9.61 -15.86 -43.27
C LYS A 10 -10.95 -15.23 -42.86
N GLY A 11 -11.05 -13.90 -42.90
CA GLY A 11 -12.29 -13.15 -42.75
C GLY A 11 -12.84 -12.70 -44.11
N LYS A 12 -14.14 -12.80 -44.33
CA LYS A 12 -14.83 -12.25 -45.53
C LYS A 12 -15.62 -11.01 -45.15
N THR A 13 -15.45 -9.93 -45.89
CA THR A 13 -16.30 -8.74 -45.81
C THR A 13 -17.31 -8.73 -46.99
N ALA A 14 -18.37 -7.92 -46.89
CA ALA A 14 -19.48 -7.82 -47.84
C ALA A 14 -19.09 -7.37 -49.26
N GLY A 15 -17.83 -7.38 -49.65
CA GLY A 15 -17.32 -7.05 -50.97
C GLY A 15 -16.39 -8.10 -51.58
N GLY A 16 -16.30 -9.30 -51.01
CA GLY A 16 -15.56 -10.42 -51.61
C GLY A 16 -14.02 -10.36 -51.50
N GLN A 17 -13.47 -9.43 -50.71
CA GLN A 17 -12.04 -9.32 -50.48
C GLN A 17 -11.57 -10.29 -49.39
N GLU A 18 -10.58 -11.14 -49.67
CA GLU A 18 -9.92 -11.99 -48.68
C GLU A 18 -8.82 -11.21 -47.95
N PHE A 19 -8.94 -11.06 -46.62
CA PHE A 19 -7.90 -10.51 -45.78
C PHE A 19 -7.12 -11.66 -45.15
N ALA A 20 -5.80 -11.65 -45.32
CA ALA A 20 -4.87 -12.47 -44.52
C ALA A 20 -4.35 -11.60 -43.40
N LEU A 21 -4.68 -11.93 -42.15
CA LEU A 21 -4.14 -11.27 -40.98
C LEU A 21 -2.80 -11.93 -40.63
N HIS A 22 -1.70 -11.20 -40.76
CA HIS A 22 -0.41 -11.55 -40.16
C HIS A 22 -0.31 -10.83 -38.84
N TYR A 23 -0.29 -11.57 -37.73
CA TYR A 23 -0.24 -11.00 -36.38
C TYR A 23 1.20 -10.88 -35.93
N ASP A 24 1.68 -9.66 -35.67
CA ASP A 24 2.82 -9.40 -34.82
C ASP A 24 2.41 -9.54 -33.35
N SER A 25 1.15 -9.20 -33.02
CA SER A 25 0.47 -9.49 -31.76
C SER A 25 -0.94 -10.00 -32.04
N GLY A 26 -1.52 -10.72 -31.07
CA GLY A 26 -2.88 -11.25 -31.16
C GLY A 26 -3.41 -11.57 -29.75
N PHE A 27 -4.73 -11.68 -29.61
CA PHE A 27 -5.30 -12.14 -28.35
C PHE A 27 -4.99 -13.62 -28.11
N MET A 28 -4.74 -13.96 -26.82
CA MET A 28 -4.68 -15.37 -26.43
C MET A 28 -6.06 -16.02 -26.63
N SER A 29 -6.09 -17.17 -27.32
CA SER A 29 -7.29 -17.98 -27.39
C SER A 29 -7.54 -18.70 -26.06
N HIS A 30 -8.82 -19.10 -25.82
CA HIS A 30 -9.17 -19.87 -24.63
C HIS A 30 -8.34 -21.15 -24.50
N ALA A 31 -8.09 -21.87 -25.59
CA ALA A 31 -7.24 -23.05 -25.59
C ALA A 31 -5.77 -22.76 -25.19
N GLN A 32 -5.22 -21.61 -25.63
CA GLN A 32 -3.87 -21.19 -25.21
C GLN A 32 -3.81 -20.86 -23.73
N ILE A 33 -4.85 -20.18 -23.20
CA ILE A 33 -4.94 -19.84 -21.76
C ILE A 33 -4.95 -21.13 -20.92
N LEU A 34 -5.77 -22.10 -21.29
CA LEU A 34 -5.88 -23.38 -20.55
C LEU A 34 -4.64 -24.27 -20.66
N ALA A 35 -3.92 -24.19 -21.78
CA ALA A 35 -2.70 -24.98 -22.02
C ALA A 35 -1.43 -24.35 -21.40
N ASP A 36 -1.50 -23.09 -20.97
CA ASP A 36 -0.33 -22.41 -20.40
C ASP A 36 -0.02 -22.91 -18.99
N LYS A 37 1.23 -23.31 -18.80
CA LYS A 37 1.70 -23.92 -17.53
C LYS A 37 2.01 -22.88 -16.44
N PHE A 38 2.11 -21.60 -16.80
CA PHE A 38 2.40 -20.50 -15.88
C PHE A 38 1.15 -19.73 -15.47
N LEU A 39 -0.01 -20.10 -16.03
CA LEU A 39 -1.32 -19.62 -15.61
C LEU A 39 -1.98 -20.67 -14.71
N ILE A 40 -2.55 -20.21 -13.61
CA ILE A 40 -3.29 -21.06 -12.68
C ILE A 40 -4.74 -21.15 -13.16
N ASN A 41 -5.10 -22.28 -13.77
CA ASN A 41 -6.45 -22.51 -14.25
C ASN A 41 -7.18 -23.44 -13.29
N GLN A 42 -8.31 -22.96 -12.74
CA GLN A 42 -9.13 -23.63 -11.74
C GLN A 42 -10.60 -23.50 -12.05
N THR A 43 -11.40 -24.28 -11.34
CA THR A 43 -12.86 -24.09 -11.26
C THR A 43 -13.22 -23.76 -9.82
N TRP A 44 -14.41 -23.19 -9.60
CA TRP A 44 -14.85 -22.92 -8.23
C TRP A 44 -14.77 -24.15 -7.33
N SER A 45 -15.18 -25.31 -7.82
CA SER A 45 -15.20 -26.56 -7.07
C SER A 45 -13.79 -27.12 -6.75
N SER A 46 -12.76 -26.69 -7.46
CA SER A 46 -11.38 -27.14 -7.23
C SER A 46 -10.55 -26.18 -6.36
N LEU A 47 -11.06 -24.99 -6.03
CA LEU A 47 -10.37 -24.01 -5.17
C LEU A 47 -9.95 -24.58 -3.81
N PRO A 48 -10.73 -25.45 -3.11
CA PRO A 48 -10.32 -26.01 -1.83
C PRO A 48 -9.01 -26.82 -1.88
N SER A 49 -8.54 -27.20 -3.06
CA SER A 49 -7.24 -27.87 -3.25
C SER A 49 -6.10 -26.93 -3.66
N LEU A 50 -6.41 -25.68 -3.99
CA LEU A 50 -5.45 -24.71 -4.50
C LEU A 50 -4.54 -24.18 -3.37
N ARG A 51 -3.24 -24.49 -3.46
CA ARG A 51 -2.24 -24.09 -2.45
C ARG A 51 -1.46 -22.82 -2.78
N ASN A 52 -1.54 -22.35 -4.02
CA ASN A 52 -0.93 -21.08 -4.44
C ASN A 52 -1.98 -20.29 -5.19
N THR A 53 -2.29 -19.10 -4.72
CA THR A 53 -3.19 -18.16 -5.38
C THR A 53 -2.41 -17.16 -6.24
N GLY A 54 -3.12 -16.37 -7.02
CA GLY A 54 -2.56 -15.32 -7.87
C GLY A 54 -3.60 -14.24 -8.16
N MET A 55 -3.19 -13.17 -8.82
CA MET A 55 -4.10 -12.14 -9.29
C MET A 55 -5.07 -12.71 -10.31
N ILE A 56 -6.36 -12.39 -10.16
CA ILE A 56 -7.44 -12.93 -10.99
C ILE A 56 -7.42 -12.21 -12.33
N LEU A 57 -7.29 -13.02 -13.39
CA LEU A 57 -7.35 -12.53 -14.77
C LEU A 57 -8.72 -12.79 -15.37
N ARG A 58 -9.35 -13.89 -15.04
CA ARG A 58 -10.60 -14.32 -15.63
C ARG A 58 -11.45 -15.06 -14.60
N ASN A 59 -12.74 -14.79 -14.60
CA ASN A 59 -13.75 -15.50 -13.83
C ASN A 59 -15.04 -15.49 -14.66
N GLU A 60 -15.29 -16.55 -15.41
CA GLU A 60 -16.44 -16.60 -16.30
C GLU A 60 -17.13 -17.96 -16.28
N LYS A 61 -18.41 -17.96 -16.65
CA LYS A 61 -19.20 -19.19 -16.80
C LYS A 61 -18.96 -19.78 -18.18
N VAL A 62 -18.39 -21.00 -18.21
CA VAL A 62 -18.20 -21.79 -19.43
C VAL A 62 -19.02 -23.08 -19.32
N GLY A 63 -20.12 -23.18 -20.07
CA GLY A 63 -21.06 -24.26 -19.91
C GLY A 63 -21.71 -24.26 -18.52
N SER A 64 -21.56 -25.35 -17.77
CA SER A 64 -22.08 -25.49 -16.41
C SER A 64 -21.06 -25.11 -15.31
N LYS A 65 -19.81 -24.80 -15.66
CA LYS A 65 -18.73 -24.53 -14.72
C LYS A 65 -18.34 -23.06 -14.72
N TYR A 66 -17.85 -22.58 -13.58
CA TYR A 66 -17.14 -21.31 -13.49
C TYR A 66 -15.64 -21.57 -13.54
N GLU A 67 -15.00 -21.04 -14.58
CA GLU A 67 -13.56 -21.13 -14.81
C GLU A 67 -12.88 -19.87 -14.29
N ILE A 68 -11.79 -20.08 -13.56
CA ILE A 68 -11.01 -19.04 -12.94
C ILE A 68 -9.59 -19.19 -13.46
N THR A 69 -9.05 -18.11 -14.01
CA THR A 69 -7.63 -18.03 -14.40
C THR A 69 -6.94 -16.98 -13.56
N MET A 70 -5.80 -17.33 -12.97
CA MET A 70 -5.00 -16.45 -12.12
C MET A 70 -3.55 -16.43 -12.61
N LYS A 71 -2.82 -15.39 -12.24
CA LYS A 71 -1.38 -15.29 -12.41
C LYS A 71 -0.72 -14.95 -11.09
N ASP A 72 0.16 -15.83 -10.65
CA ASP A 72 0.93 -15.67 -9.42
C ASP A 72 2.09 -14.66 -9.54
N GLU A 73 2.60 -14.27 -8.40
CA GLU A 73 3.80 -13.44 -8.25
C GLU A 73 3.82 -12.13 -9.06
N MET A 74 2.66 -11.51 -9.29
CA MET A 74 2.53 -10.23 -10.01
C MET A 74 1.58 -9.26 -9.30
N HIS A 75 1.80 -7.96 -9.53
CA HIS A 75 0.88 -6.90 -9.15
C HIS A 75 -0.12 -6.64 -10.27
N ALA A 76 -1.34 -6.22 -9.91
CA ALA A 76 -2.40 -5.89 -10.86
C ALA A 76 -2.86 -4.43 -10.75
N LEU A 77 -2.95 -3.75 -11.89
CA LEU A 77 -3.48 -2.40 -12.04
C LEU A 77 -4.80 -2.49 -12.81
N VAL A 78 -5.89 -2.17 -12.14
CA VAL A 78 -7.22 -2.15 -12.73
C VAL A 78 -7.57 -0.73 -13.16
N ILE A 79 -7.96 -0.55 -14.43
CA ILE A 79 -8.33 0.72 -15.02
C ILE A 79 -9.82 0.69 -15.35
N GLY A 80 -10.59 1.55 -14.67
CA GLY A 80 -12.02 1.64 -14.92
C GLY A 80 -12.66 2.86 -14.29
N THR A 81 -13.53 3.53 -15.03
CA THR A 81 -14.34 4.64 -14.52
C THR A 81 -15.42 4.15 -13.56
N THR A 82 -16.10 5.07 -12.90
CA THR A 82 -17.26 4.70 -12.05
C THR A 82 -18.33 4.01 -12.88
N GLY A 83 -18.90 2.92 -12.35
CA GLY A 83 -19.93 2.15 -13.05
C GLY A 83 -19.41 1.06 -13.99
N THR A 84 -18.10 0.90 -14.21
CA THR A 84 -17.55 -0.17 -15.05
C THR A 84 -17.51 -1.54 -14.37
N GLY A 85 -17.94 -1.65 -13.11
CA GLY A 85 -18.03 -2.91 -12.40
C GLY A 85 -16.73 -3.40 -11.74
N LYS A 86 -15.73 -2.52 -11.53
CA LYS A 86 -14.44 -2.85 -10.89
C LYS A 86 -14.59 -3.70 -9.65
N THR A 87 -15.36 -3.20 -8.69
CA THR A 87 -15.58 -3.87 -7.40
C THR A 87 -16.32 -5.19 -7.59
N SER A 88 -17.44 -5.20 -8.32
CA SER A 88 -18.31 -6.39 -8.48
C SER A 88 -17.74 -7.49 -9.38
N MET A 89 -16.81 -7.18 -10.28
CA MET A 89 -16.24 -8.15 -11.23
C MET A 89 -14.82 -8.62 -10.85
N LEU A 90 -14.09 -7.85 -10.03
CA LEU A 90 -12.72 -8.19 -9.65
C LEU A 90 -12.56 -8.30 -8.14
N ILE A 91 -12.79 -7.22 -7.38
CA ILE A 91 -12.50 -7.18 -5.94
C ILE A 91 -13.38 -8.17 -5.15
N GLU A 92 -14.70 -8.11 -5.31
CA GLU A 92 -15.63 -9.01 -4.57
C GLU A 92 -15.41 -10.50 -4.93
N PRO A 93 -15.27 -10.89 -6.22
CA PRO A 93 -14.89 -12.26 -6.56
C PRO A 93 -13.53 -12.66 -6.00
N ALA A 94 -12.52 -11.77 -6.03
CA ALA A 94 -11.19 -12.05 -5.49
C ALA A 94 -11.24 -12.42 -4.02
N ILE A 95 -11.95 -11.63 -3.19
CA ILE A 95 -12.12 -11.90 -1.75
C ILE A 95 -12.63 -13.33 -1.52
N ARG A 96 -13.67 -13.75 -2.29
CA ARG A 96 -14.31 -15.05 -2.08
C ARG A 96 -13.49 -16.21 -2.67
N ILE A 97 -12.83 -16.00 -3.81
CA ILE A 97 -11.95 -16.99 -4.42
C ILE A 97 -10.77 -17.28 -3.51
N TYR A 98 -10.15 -16.23 -2.96
CA TYR A 98 -9.03 -16.37 -2.02
C TYR A 98 -9.47 -17.07 -0.73
N ALA A 99 -10.62 -16.66 -0.17
CA ALA A 99 -11.14 -17.27 1.06
C ALA A 99 -11.46 -18.77 0.90
N HIS A 100 -11.97 -19.17 -0.28
CA HIS A 100 -12.33 -20.56 -0.56
C HIS A 100 -11.14 -21.42 -1.00
N SER A 101 -9.96 -20.85 -1.26
CA SER A 101 -8.75 -21.58 -1.59
C SER A 101 -8.13 -22.26 -0.36
N ALA A 102 -7.36 -23.35 -0.58
CA ALA A 102 -6.63 -24.02 0.50
C ALA A 102 -5.51 -23.15 1.09
N GLU A 103 -4.95 -22.24 0.28
CA GLU A 103 -3.90 -21.33 0.74
C GLU A 103 -4.42 -20.31 1.75
N LYS A 104 -5.61 -19.75 1.51
CA LYS A 104 -6.20 -18.69 2.31
C LYS A 104 -5.21 -17.54 2.57
N PRO A 105 -4.83 -16.76 1.54
CA PRO A 105 -3.91 -15.63 1.71
C PRO A 105 -4.51 -14.58 2.66
N SER A 106 -3.68 -13.80 3.35
CA SER A 106 -4.17 -12.67 4.11
C SER A 106 -4.50 -11.50 3.20
N LEU A 107 -5.52 -10.72 3.57
CA LEU A 107 -6.11 -9.66 2.75
C LEU A 107 -6.07 -8.32 3.48
N VAL A 108 -5.65 -7.27 2.78
CA VAL A 108 -5.76 -5.88 3.21
C VAL A 108 -6.67 -5.17 2.21
N LEU A 109 -7.80 -4.65 2.68
CA LEU A 109 -8.87 -4.17 1.82
C LEU A 109 -9.14 -2.68 2.11
N ALA A 110 -8.91 -1.82 1.12
CA ALA A 110 -9.44 -0.46 1.17
C ALA A 110 -10.93 -0.52 0.79
N ASP A 111 -11.79 -0.08 1.70
CA ASP A 111 -13.24 -0.15 1.58
C ASP A 111 -13.86 1.25 1.78
N PRO A 112 -13.90 2.10 0.74
CA PRO A 112 -14.34 3.49 0.87
C PRO A 112 -15.77 3.64 1.38
N LYS A 113 -16.65 2.69 1.06
CA LYS A 113 -18.08 2.74 1.41
C LYS A 113 -18.48 1.81 2.55
N GLY A 114 -17.58 0.93 3.02
CA GLY A 114 -17.90 -0.12 3.98
C GLY A 114 -18.73 -1.28 3.40
N GLU A 115 -18.93 -1.30 2.07
CA GLU A 115 -19.73 -2.33 1.40
C GLU A 115 -19.01 -3.68 1.38
N LEU A 116 -17.69 -3.68 1.22
CA LEU A 116 -16.88 -4.91 1.19
C LEU A 116 -16.94 -5.62 2.54
N TYR A 117 -16.77 -4.86 3.63
CA TYR A 117 -16.91 -5.40 4.98
C TYR A 117 -18.32 -5.96 5.22
N ALA A 118 -19.35 -5.17 4.93
CA ALA A 118 -20.73 -5.56 5.17
C ALA A 118 -21.11 -6.87 4.44
N ARG A 119 -20.63 -7.07 3.20
CA ARG A 119 -20.99 -8.22 2.36
C ARG A 119 -20.11 -9.45 2.59
N HIS A 120 -18.85 -9.25 2.97
CA HIS A 120 -17.86 -10.35 2.95
C HIS A 120 -17.35 -10.76 4.33
N ALA A 121 -17.42 -9.89 5.36
CA ALA A 121 -16.83 -10.18 6.67
C ALA A 121 -17.37 -11.50 7.27
N ARG A 122 -18.68 -11.73 7.21
CA ARG A 122 -19.28 -12.97 7.73
C ARG A 122 -18.80 -14.21 7.00
N ALA A 123 -18.73 -14.15 5.67
CA ALA A 123 -18.24 -15.25 4.87
C ALA A 123 -16.77 -15.58 5.15
N LEU A 124 -15.94 -14.54 5.36
CA LEU A 124 -14.54 -14.71 5.71
C LEU A 124 -14.38 -15.37 7.09
N ILE A 125 -15.21 -15.00 8.08
CA ILE A 125 -15.24 -15.65 9.40
C ILE A 125 -15.60 -17.14 9.26
N GLU A 126 -16.62 -17.48 8.50
CA GLU A 126 -17.05 -18.87 8.26
C GLU A 126 -15.94 -19.69 7.55
N GLU A 127 -15.13 -19.04 6.71
CA GLU A 127 -13.94 -19.64 6.08
C GLU A 127 -12.70 -19.67 6.99
N GLY A 128 -12.81 -19.19 8.24
CA GLY A 128 -11.75 -19.27 9.27
C GLY A 128 -10.76 -18.12 9.26
N TYR A 129 -11.11 -16.98 8.65
CA TYR A 129 -10.30 -15.76 8.73
C TYR A 129 -10.47 -15.05 10.07
N ASP A 130 -9.39 -14.45 10.56
CA ASP A 130 -9.45 -13.37 11.54
C ASP A 130 -9.86 -12.08 10.82
N VAL A 131 -11.05 -11.60 11.06
CA VAL A 131 -11.58 -10.40 10.39
C VAL A 131 -11.47 -9.21 11.32
N GLN A 132 -10.77 -8.18 10.86
CA GLN A 132 -10.56 -6.95 11.60
C GLN A 132 -10.96 -5.76 10.73
N ILE A 133 -11.40 -4.67 11.39
CA ILE A 133 -11.77 -3.43 10.70
C ILE A 133 -11.16 -2.22 11.40
N TYR A 134 -10.53 -1.34 10.61
CA TYR A 134 -10.17 0.01 10.98
C TYR A 134 -11.17 0.96 10.33
N ASP A 135 -12.22 1.31 11.10
CA ASP A 135 -13.34 2.12 10.62
C ASP A 135 -13.09 3.59 10.93
N LEU A 136 -12.70 4.35 9.90
CA LEU A 136 -12.49 5.79 10.02
C LEU A 136 -13.79 6.59 9.88
N ASP A 137 -14.93 5.96 9.63
CA ASP A 137 -16.24 6.60 9.61
C ASP A 137 -16.95 6.53 10.96
N GLU A 138 -16.94 5.34 11.57
CA GLU A 138 -17.52 5.05 12.89
C GLU A 138 -16.41 4.59 13.88
N PRO A 139 -15.52 5.49 14.33
CA PRO A 139 -14.29 5.10 15.03
C PRO A 139 -14.50 4.35 16.34
N TYR A 140 -15.62 4.57 17.05
CA TYR A 140 -15.93 3.83 18.28
C TYR A 140 -16.30 2.36 18.03
N SER A 141 -16.68 2.01 16.83
CA SER A 141 -16.95 0.64 16.39
C SER A 141 -15.70 -0.03 15.79
N SER A 142 -14.61 0.72 15.64
CA SER A 142 -13.33 0.30 15.05
C SER A 142 -12.46 -0.47 16.02
N SER A 143 -11.58 -1.31 15.49
CA SER A 143 -10.34 -1.68 16.18
C SER A 143 -9.45 -0.44 16.28
N ARG A 144 -8.78 -0.24 17.41
CA ARG A 144 -7.85 0.88 17.58
C ARG A 144 -6.53 0.55 16.91
N TRP A 145 -5.92 1.57 16.36
CA TRP A 145 -4.56 1.50 15.85
C TRP A 145 -3.86 2.84 16.04
N ASN A 146 -2.79 2.84 16.84
CA ASN A 146 -1.98 4.03 17.10
C ASN A 146 -0.85 4.12 16.06
N PRO A 147 -0.87 5.10 15.15
CA PRO A 147 0.17 5.26 14.13
C PRO A 147 1.58 5.45 14.68
N MET A 148 1.71 5.94 15.90
CA MET A 148 3.01 6.24 16.52
C MET A 148 3.60 5.05 17.30
N GLU A 149 2.81 4.00 17.55
CA GLU A 149 3.22 2.89 18.43
C GLU A 149 4.39 2.08 17.88
N ARG A 150 4.47 1.89 16.55
CA ARG A 150 5.59 1.18 15.94
C ARG A 150 6.92 1.90 16.23
N ALA A 151 6.98 3.21 16.02
CA ALA A 151 8.16 4.01 16.31
C ALA A 151 8.54 3.95 17.80
N PHE A 152 7.55 4.02 18.70
CA PHE A 152 7.76 3.87 20.15
C PHE A 152 8.41 2.52 20.48
N THR A 153 7.85 1.44 19.96
CA THR A 153 8.32 0.08 20.23
C THR A 153 9.74 -0.14 19.74
N ILE A 154 10.04 0.31 18.50
CA ILE A 154 11.39 0.20 17.91
C ILE A 154 12.40 1.02 18.72
N TYR A 155 12.04 2.26 19.09
CA TYR A 155 12.93 3.13 19.87
C TYR A 155 13.22 2.57 21.26
N HIS A 156 12.19 2.05 21.94
CA HIS A 156 12.36 1.39 23.24
C HIS A 156 13.24 0.14 23.16
N ARG A 157 13.10 -0.65 22.09
CA ARG A 157 13.99 -1.78 21.82
C ARG A 157 15.43 -1.28 21.66
N ALA A 158 15.65 -0.21 20.85
CA ALA A 158 16.97 0.39 20.65
C ALA A 158 17.64 0.82 21.97
N MET A 159 16.85 1.35 22.93
CA MET A 159 17.37 1.80 24.23
C MET A 159 17.60 0.65 25.22
N ASN A 160 17.11 -0.54 24.95
CA ASN A 160 17.22 -1.72 25.83
C ASN A 160 17.99 -2.89 25.19
N LEU A 161 18.62 -2.71 24.03
CA LEU A 161 19.33 -3.78 23.29
C LEU A 161 20.33 -4.59 24.14
N ALA A 162 21.04 -3.93 25.05
CA ALA A 162 22.00 -4.60 25.93
C ALA A 162 21.37 -5.72 26.79
N ARG A 163 20.03 -5.66 27.02
CA ARG A 163 19.30 -6.70 27.77
C ARG A 163 19.01 -7.93 26.92
N GLU A 164 19.09 -7.82 25.60
CA GLU A 164 18.91 -8.94 24.66
C GLU A 164 20.16 -9.78 24.53
N ALA A 165 21.33 -9.21 24.81
CA ALA A 165 22.61 -9.93 24.78
C ALA A 165 22.73 -10.91 25.94
N LYS A 166 23.29 -12.10 25.68
CA LYS A 166 23.50 -13.15 26.66
C LYS A 166 24.97 -13.52 26.73
N LYS A 167 25.48 -13.72 27.93
CA LYS A 167 26.85 -14.23 28.16
C LYS A 167 26.83 -15.74 28.28
N TYR A 168 27.74 -16.39 27.61
CA TYR A 168 27.97 -17.83 27.64
C TYR A 168 29.38 -18.13 28.18
N SER A 169 29.55 -19.24 28.87
CA SER A 169 30.84 -19.71 29.38
C SER A 169 30.89 -21.24 29.37
N GLY A 170 32.08 -21.81 29.16
CA GLY A 170 32.31 -23.23 29.21
C GLY A 170 31.77 -24.04 28.03
N CYS A 171 31.37 -23.37 26.93
CA CYS A 171 30.95 -24.02 25.69
C CYS A 171 31.32 -23.18 24.48
N THR A 172 31.50 -23.81 23.31
CA THR A 172 31.71 -23.08 22.05
C THR A 172 30.38 -22.59 21.46
N PRO A 173 30.40 -21.55 20.59
CA PRO A 173 29.20 -21.10 19.90
C PRO A 173 28.45 -22.21 19.16
N THR A 174 29.17 -23.08 18.48
CA THR A 174 28.58 -24.21 17.73
C THR A 174 27.90 -25.23 18.68
N GLN A 175 28.50 -25.54 19.85
CA GLN A 175 27.85 -26.36 20.86
C GLN A 175 26.57 -25.75 21.42
N ALA A 176 26.52 -24.43 21.51
CA ALA A 176 25.34 -23.69 21.91
C ALA A 176 24.32 -23.45 20.78
N GLY A 177 24.58 -23.98 19.57
CA GLY A 177 23.71 -23.77 18.41
C GLY A 177 23.65 -22.34 17.90
N LYS A 178 24.77 -21.60 18.07
CA LYS A 178 24.89 -20.19 17.65
C LYS A 178 25.83 -20.06 16.45
N GLU A 179 25.57 -19.05 15.63
CA GLU A 179 26.39 -18.73 14.47
C GLU A 179 27.68 -18.04 14.93
N ALA A 180 28.83 -18.68 14.64
CA ALA A 180 30.15 -18.14 14.96
C ALA A 180 30.63 -17.23 13.81
N LEU A 181 31.31 -16.14 14.15
CA LEU A 181 31.94 -15.26 13.18
C LEU A 181 33.13 -15.98 12.52
N TYR A 182 33.22 -15.84 11.19
CA TYR A 182 34.28 -16.50 10.42
C TYR A 182 35.67 -15.97 10.77
N GLY A 183 36.62 -16.89 11.03
CA GLY A 183 38.01 -16.55 11.34
C GLY A 183 38.22 -15.93 12.73
N VAL A 184 37.28 -16.07 13.65
CA VAL A 184 37.35 -15.56 15.01
C VAL A 184 37.57 -16.69 16.00
N GLU A 185 38.55 -16.53 16.91
CA GLU A 185 38.77 -17.42 18.04
C GLU A 185 37.95 -16.99 19.24
N TYR A 186 37.32 -17.95 19.91
CA TYR A 186 36.50 -17.75 21.09
C TYR A 186 37.21 -18.28 22.33
N GLY A 187 37.30 -17.44 23.38
CA GLY A 187 37.81 -17.87 24.68
C GLY A 187 36.79 -18.66 25.50
N ASP A 188 37.08 -18.84 26.80
CA ASP A 188 36.19 -19.58 27.72
C ASP A 188 34.82 -18.89 27.94
N SER A 189 34.68 -17.62 27.59
CA SER A 189 33.43 -16.90 27.63
C SER A 189 33.27 -16.02 26.37
N TRP A 190 32.03 -15.93 25.91
CA TRP A 190 31.62 -15.16 24.73
C TRP A 190 30.19 -14.64 24.92
N PHE A 191 29.74 -13.79 24.02
CA PHE A 191 28.42 -13.16 24.09
C PHE A 191 27.59 -13.53 22.88
N GLU A 192 26.27 -13.64 23.07
CA GLU A 192 25.31 -13.88 21.97
C GLU A 192 24.39 -12.67 21.84
N PHE A 193 24.18 -12.25 20.60
CA PHE A 193 23.17 -11.26 20.24
C PHE A 193 22.59 -11.61 18.86
N ASN A 194 21.26 -11.63 18.75
CA ASN A 194 20.53 -12.01 17.52
C ASN A 194 20.97 -13.35 16.89
N GLY A 195 21.36 -14.32 17.70
CA GLY A 195 21.79 -15.64 17.22
C GLY A 195 23.26 -15.73 16.84
N VAL A 196 23.98 -14.60 16.76
CA VAL A 196 25.40 -14.51 16.42
C VAL A 196 26.24 -14.46 17.70
N ALA A 197 27.37 -15.14 17.70
CA ALA A 197 28.33 -15.13 18.81
C ALA A 197 29.40 -14.06 18.61
N TYR A 198 29.74 -13.34 19.66
CA TYR A 198 30.77 -12.30 19.71
C TYR A 198 31.85 -12.72 20.72
N PRO A 199 33.14 -12.65 20.37
CA PRO A 199 34.21 -13.20 21.21
C PRO A 199 34.48 -12.41 22.50
N ASN A 200 34.18 -11.13 22.52
CA ASN A 200 34.40 -10.23 23.63
C ASN A 200 33.36 -9.11 23.71
N GLU A 201 33.37 -8.36 24.80
CA GLU A 201 32.44 -7.27 25.08
C GLU A 201 32.63 -6.08 24.12
N GLU A 202 33.83 -5.87 23.61
CA GLU A 202 34.12 -4.74 22.70
C GLU A 202 33.40 -4.96 21.34
N GLU A 203 33.52 -6.15 20.76
CA GLU A 203 32.85 -6.46 19.50
C GLU A 203 31.34 -6.51 19.66
N LEU A 204 30.83 -7.07 20.76
CA LEU A 204 29.42 -6.99 21.11
C LEU A 204 28.95 -5.52 21.19
N THR A 205 29.69 -4.67 21.90
CA THR A 205 29.34 -3.24 22.09
C THR A 205 29.31 -2.49 20.76
N ARG A 206 30.23 -2.81 19.83
CA ARG A 206 30.24 -2.24 18.48
C ARG A 206 28.98 -2.62 17.72
N GLU A 207 28.61 -3.89 17.76
CA GLU A 207 27.38 -4.37 17.11
C GLU A 207 26.12 -3.77 17.74
N LEU A 208 26.01 -3.79 19.07
CA LEU A 208 24.89 -3.15 19.77
C LEU A 208 24.75 -1.66 19.43
N THR A 209 25.87 -0.96 19.25
CA THR A 209 25.88 0.46 18.86
C THR A 209 25.36 0.64 17.44
N ALA A 210 25.81 -0.20 16.51
CA ALA A 210 25.36 -0.17 15.12
C ALA A 210 23.87 -0.49 15.00
N GLU A 211 23.41 -1.56 15.66
CA GLU A 211 21.98 -1.93 15.64
C GLU A 211 21.11 -0.89 16.35
N LYS A 212 21.58 -0.31 17.46
CA LYS A 212 20.91 0.81 18.13
C LYS A 212 20.70 1.97 17.17
N GLN A 213 21.74 2.39 16.45
CA GLN A 213 21.65 3.50 15.50
C GLN A 213 20.68 3.20 14.37
N LYS A 214 20.70 1.97 13.85
CA LYS A 214 19.76 1.51 12.81
C LYS A 214 18.32 1.59 13.29
N LEU A 215 18.00 1.05 14.48
CA LEU A 215 16.65 1.06 15.05
C LEU A 215 16.17 2.49 15.35
N VAL A 216 17.05 3.35 15.88
CA VAL A 216 16.72 4.78 16.11
C VAL A 216 16.38 5.45 14.78
N ASN A 217 17.19 5.26 13.74
CA ASN A 217 16.93 5.82 12.41
C ASN A 217 15.60 5.30 11.84
N GLU A 218 15.26 4.05 12.05
CA GLU A 218 13.99 3.46 11.61
C GLU A 218 12.79 4.10 12.34
N ALA A 219 12.86 4.26 13.66
CA ALA A 219 11.82 4.95 14.42
C ALA A 219 11.65 6.41 13.95
N MET A 220 12.76 7.12 13.73
CA MET A 220 12.79 8.49 13.22
C MET A 220 12.18 8.58 11.81
N PHE A 221 12.47 7.61 10.96
CA PHE A 221 11.91 7.53 9.60
C PHE A 221 10.39 7.35 9.62
N ASP A 222 9.86 6.49 10.51
CA ASP A 222 8.42 6.32 10.69
C ASP A 222 7.73 7.62 11.11
N LEU A 223 8.29 8.31 12.12
CA LEU A 223 7.72 9.58 12.60
C LEU A 223 7.77 10.68 11.54
N ARG A 224 8.84 10.74 10.74
CA ARG A 224 8.93 11.68 9.62
C ARG A 224 7.86 11.38 8.56
N GLY A 225 7.62 10.11 8.25
CA GLY A 225 6.55 9.69 7.34
C GLY A 225 5.16 10.08 7.84
N ILE A 226 4.92 9.98 9.15
CA ILE A 226 3.69 10.44 9.79
C ILE A 226 3.55 11.96 9.64
N ALA A 227 4.61 12.74 9.96
CA ALA A 227 4.59 14.19 9.84
C ALA A 227 4.29 14.64 8.40
N ALA A 228 4.92 14.00 7.41
CA ALA A 228 4.70 14.29 5.99
C ALA A 228 3.27 13.93 5.52
N SER A 229 2.66 12.90 6.09
CA SER A 229 1.29 12.50 5.75
C SER A 229 0.24 13.42 6.38
N VAL A 230 0.49 13.90 7.61
CA VAL A 230 -0.42 14.80 8.35
C VAL A 230 -0.27 16.25 7.87
N CYS A 231 0.97 16.69 7.62
CA CYS A 231 1.30 18.04 7.15
C CYS A 231 2.04 17.95 5.80
N PRO A 232 1.37 17.58 4.70
CA PRO A 232 2.00 17.54 3.39
C PRO A 232 2.42 18.94 2.95
N VAL A 233 3.59 19.02 2.32
CA VAL A 233 4.15 20.25 1.74
C VAL A 233 3.77 20.31 0.26
N THR A 234 3.08 21.39 -0.12
CA THR A 234 2.63 21.62 -1.48
C THR A 234 3.73 22.30 -2.30
N THR A 235 4.32 21.62 -3.25
CA THR A 235 5.36 22.18 -4.12
C THR A 235 4.78 23.27 -5.02
N GLY A 236 5.46 24.42 -5.06
CA GLY A 236 5.10 25.54 -5.94
C GLY A 236 4.03 26.50 -5.37
N SER A 237 3.61 26.34 -4.11
CA SER A 237 2.77 27.32 -3.43
C SER A 237 3.60 28.38 -2.70
N ASN A 238 3.04 29.56 -2.47
CA ASN A 238 3.66 30.61 -1.64
C ASN A 238 3.72 30.21 -0.15
N ASP A 239 2.99 29.17 0.24
CA ASP A 239 2.85 28.69 1.62
C ASP A 239 3.85 27.59 1.97
N THR A 240 4.72 27.17 1.04
CA THR A 240 5.66 26.05 1.20
C THR A 240 6.52 26.18 2.47
N ILE A 241 6.98 27.41 2.81
CA ILE A 241 7.79 27.66 4.01
C ILE A 241 7.00 27.37 5.28
N TRP A 242 5.73 27.80 5.32
CA TRP A 242 4.86 27.60 6.48
C TRP A 242 4.49 26.13 6.68
N GLU A 243 4.22 25.43 5.58
CA GLU A 243 3.93 23.99 5.59
C GLU A 243 5.15 23.18 6.00
N GLN A 244 6.35 23.50 5.48
CA GLN A 244 7.60 22.85 5.87
C GLN A 244 7.91 23.06 7.35
N GLY A 245 7.83 24.30 7.85
CA GLY A 245 8.05 24.59 9.26
C GLY A 245 7.03 23.89 10.18
N ALA A 246 5.77 23.82 9.77
CA ALA A 246 4.74 23.09 10.51
C ALA A 246 5.03 21.57 10.54
N GLN A 247 5.47 21.00 9.43
CA GLN A 247 5.85 19.58 9.32
C GLN A 247 7.08 19.26 10.20
N ASP A 248 8.13 20.08 10.12
CA ASP A 248 9.36 19.90 10.90
C ASP A 248 9.09 20.05 12.40
N PHE A 249 8.23 21.00 12.77
CA PHE A 249 7.82 21.19 14.16
C PHE A 249 6.99 20.02 14.68
N LEU A 250 6.06 19.49 13.90
CA LEU A 250 5.30 18.29 14.26
C LEU A 250 6.23 17.09 14.49
N TYR A 251 7.17 16.89 13.57
CA TYR A 251 8.18 15.85 13.70
C TYR A 251 9.04 16.05 14.96
N GLY A 252 9.46 17.29 15.24
CA GLY A 252 10.21 17.64 16.43
C GLY A 252 9.46 17.36 17.74
N ILE A 253 8.13 17.64 17.79
CA ILE A 253 7.29 17.30 18.97
C ILE A 253 7.22 15.78 19.14
N MET A 254 7.02 15.00 18.08
CA MET A 254 6.98 13.54 18.17
C MET A 254 8.31 12.98 18.70
N LEU A 255 9.45 13.51 18.25
CA LEU A 255 10.75 13.13 18.79
C LEU A 255 10.90 13.52 20.26
N ALA A 256 10.44 14.72 20.66
CA ALA A 256 10.46 15.16 22.04
C ALA A 256 9.67 14.23 22.95
N MET A 257 8.48 13.81 22.53
CA MET A 257 7.67 12.83 23.25
C MET A 257 8.38 11.47 23.34
N LEU A 258 9.04 11.05 22.26
CA LEU A 258 9.78 9.78 22.23
C LEU A 258 10.98 9.81 23.20
N GLU A 259 11.74 10.91 23.24
CA GLU A 259 12.83 11.12 24.20
C GLU A 259 12.31 11.10 25.64
N ASP A 260 11.17 11.75 25.93
CA ASP A 260 10.60 11.78 27.27
C ASP A 260 10.16 10.38 27.78
N SER A 261 9.93 9.44 26.88
CA SER A 261 9.59 8.07 27.27
C SER A 261 10.76 7.29 27.89
N VAL A 262 11.99 7.74 27.65
CA VAL A 262 13.22 7.08 28.14
C VAL A 262 14.08 7.98 29.02
N ASP A 263 13.79 9.28 29.15
CA ASP A 263 14.59 10.24 29.91
C ASP A 263 14.62 9.86 31.41
N PRO A 264 15.80 9.50 31.98
CA PRO A 264 15.88 9.09 33.36
C PRO A 264 15.52 10.20 34.34
N ARG A 265 15.67 11.49 33.96
CA ARG A 265 15.36 12.65 34.80
C ARG A 265 13.88 12.72 35.19
N LEU A 266 13.01 12.15 34.35
CA LEU A 266 11.56 12.14 34.54
C LEU A 266 11.08 11.09 35.56
N GLY A 267 11.89 10.08 35.88
CA GLY A 267 11.52 9.03 36.83
C GLY A 267 10.16 8.39 36.49
N GLU A 268 9.19 8.50 37.39
CA GLU A 268 7.82 8.01 37.18
C GLU A 268 6.98 8.87 36.22
N ASN A 269 7.42 10.10 35.93
CA ASN A 269 6.75 11.01 35.00
C ASN A 269 7.18 10.80 33.54
N LYS A 270 7.89 9.72 33.22
CA LYS A 270 8.20 9.35 31.84
C LYS A 270 6.89 9.19 31.06
N LEU A 271 6.93 9.61 29.80
CA LEU A 271 5.84 9.39 28.88
C LEU A 271 5.62 7.89 28.68
N LYS A 272 4.42 7.44 28.91
CA LYS A 272 4.02 6.03 28.75
C LYS A 272 3.57 5.74 27.32
N LYS A 273 3.53 4.47 26.96
CA LYS A 273 3.11 4.01 25.62
C LYS A 273 1.74 4.55 25.23
N GLU A 274 0.77 4.48 26.15
CA GLU A 274 -0.61 4.94 25.95
C GLU A 274 -0.70 6.46 25.76
N GLN A 275 0.32 7.20 26.22
CA GLN A 275 0.42 8.64 26.07
C GLN A 275 1.15 9.07 24.79
N PHE A 276 1.81 8.14 24.09
CA PHE A 276 2.48 8.42 22.82
C PHE A 276 1.46 8.31 21.68
N ASN A 277 0.62 9.32 21.48
CA ASN A 277 -0.54 9.30 20.59
C ASN A 277 -0.83 10.68 19.97
N PHE A 278 -1.69 10.71 18.97
CA PHE A 278 -2.10 11.93 18.27
C PHE A 278 -2.90 12.90 19.14
N TYR A 279 -3.62 12.43 20.15
CA TYR A 279 -4.33 13.30 21.08
C TYR A 279 -3.35 14.27 21.79
N ASN A 280 -2.20 13.77 22.26
CA ASN A 280 -1.19 14.62 22.88
C ASN A 280 -0.49 15.54 21.88
N LEU A 281 -0.26 15.10 20.64
CA LEU A 281 0.24 16.00 19.59
C LEU A 281 -0.71 17.19 19.39
N TYR A 282 -2.02 16.91 19.33
CA TYR A 282 -3.04 17.94 19.23
C TYR A 282 -3.04 18.89 20.44
N LYS A 283 -2.98 18.35 21.66
CA LYS A 283 -2.93 19.15 22.89
C LYS A 283 -1.68 20.03 22.95
N ILE A 284 -0.50 19.49 22.58
CA ILE A 284 0.77 20.25 22.58
C ILE A 284 0.76 21.34 21.49
N ALA A 285 0.35 21.02 20.28
CA ALA A 285 0.31 21.98 19.17
C ALA A 285 -0.66 23.15 19.44
N ASN A 286 -1.73 22.90 20.19
CA ASN A 286 -2.73 23.92 20.53
C ASN A 286 -2.52 24.53 21.93
N LYS A 287 -1.47 24.13 22.66
CA LYS A 287 -1.16 24.69 23.98
C LYS A 287 -0.88 26.18 23.87
N ARG A 288 -1.53 26.95 24.72
CA ARG A 288 -1.33 28.40 24.87
C ARG A 288 -1.23 28.73 26.36
N ASP A 289 -0.31 29.60 26.68
CA ASP A 289 -0.17 30.15 28.02
C ASP A 289 -1.03 31.40 28.16
N ASN A 290 -1.40 31.74 29.39
CA ASN A 290 -2.19 32.95 29.69
C ASN A 290 -1.37 34.25 29.64
N ASP A 291 -0.11 34.18 29.23
CA ASP A 291 0.78 35.33 29.03
C ASP A 291 0.64 35.84 27.59
N PRO A 292 0.07 37.05 27.37
CA PRO A 292 -0.11 37.59 26.03
C PRO A 292 1.20 37.84 25.29
N ASP A 293 2.29 38.16 26.01
CA ASP A 293 3.61 38.44 25.45
C ASP A 293 4.35 37.16 25.09
N ASN A 294 4.08 36.07 25.81
CA ASN A 294 4.74 34.78 25.63
C ASN A 294 3.74 33.60 25.57
N PRO A 295 2.78 33.60 24.63
CA PRO A 295 1.70 32.62 24.61
C PRO A 295 2.15 31.18 24.31
N PHE A 296 3.41 30.97 23.94
CA PHE A 296 3.99 29.68 23.58
C PHE A 296 5.11 29.24 24.54
N ASN A 297 5.23 29.87 25.69
CA ASN A 297 6.34 29.63 26.62
C ASN A 297 6.38 28.18 27.11
N SER A 298 5.25 27.57 27.46
CA SER A 298 5.19 26.15 27.86
C SER A 298 5.70 25.22 26.77
N VAL A 299 5.33 25.46 25.50
CA VAL A 299 5.79 24.66 24.35
C VAL A 299 7.28 24.91 24.08
N ARG A 300 7.74 26.17 24.16
CA ARG A 300 9.16 26.51 24.03
C ARG A 300 10.00 25.78 25.10
N ARG A 301 9.57 25.82 26.35
CA ARG A 301 10.21 25.10 27.47
C ARG A 301 10.18 23.59 27.25
N TYR A 302 9.09 23.07 26.68
CA TYR A 302 8.96 21.65 26.35
C TYR A 302 10.00 21.21 25.31
N CYS A 303 10.23 22.00 24.28
CA CYS A 303 11.22 21.72 23.24
C CYS A 303 12.66 21.99 23.68
N SER A 304 12.87 22.81 24.72
CA SER A 304 14.19 23.10 25.30
C SER A 304 14.61 22.04 26.33
N GLY A 305 15.85 22.18 26.86
CA GLY A 305 16.35 21.27 27.91
C GLY A 305 16.60 19.85 27.45
N ARG A 306 16.76 19.65 26.15
CA ARG A 306 17.06 18.36 25.53
C ARG A 306 18.55 18.03 25.59
N PRO A 307 18.95 16.75 25.50
CA PRO A 307 20.35 16.36 25.35
C PRO A 307 21.00 17.06 24.14
N LYS A 308 22.32 17.33 24.22
CA LYS A 308 23.05 17.95 23.10
C LYS A 308 23.01 17.17 21.80
N THR A 309 22.75 15.86 21.86
CA THR A 309 22.62 14.95 20.72
C THR A 309 21.20 14.93 20.15
N SER A 310 20.24 15.61 20.77
CA SER A 310 18.86 15.65 20.34
C SER A 310 18.66 16.52 19.10
N SER A 311 17.95 15.99 18.12
CA SER A 311 17.52 16.74 16.92
C SER A 311 16.31 17.64 17.18
N VAL A 312 15.65 17.52 18.33
CA VAL A 312 14.41 18.26 18.65
C VAL A 312 14.62 19.77 18.55
N THR A 313 15.68 20.30 19.18
CA THR A 313 15.96 21.73 19.16
C THR A 313 16.13 22.24 17.72
N GLY A 314 16.92 21.55 16.89
CA GLY A 314 17.14 21.95 15.49
C GLY A 314 15.87 21.98 14.65
N LEU A 315 14.91 21.07 14.92
CA LEU A 315 13.65 20.99 14.22
C LEU A 315 12.60 22.02 14.71
N THR A 316 12.65 22.37 16.00
CA THR A 316 11.60 23.20 16.62
C THR A 316 11.98 24.68 16.74
N SER A 317 13.27 25.00 16.93
CA SER A 317 13.76 26.39 17.08
C SER A 317 13.35 27.32 15.94
N PRO A 318 13.42 26.93 14.65
CA PRO A 318 13.00 27.80 13.56
C PRO A 318 11.55 28.28 13.68
N VAL A 319 10.71 27.54 14.39
CA VAL A 319 9.31 27.89 14.63
C VAL A 319 9.15 28.65 15.94
N ILE A 320 9.59 28.09 17.07
CA ILE A 320 9.24 28.61 18.40
C ILE A 320 10.15 29.74 18.88
N ASP A 321 11.35 29.91 18.31
CA ASP A 321 12.27 31.00 18.63
C ASP A 321 12.16 32.18 17.66
N SER A 322 11.21 32.09 16.70
CA SER A 322 10.83 33.20 15.81
C SER A 322 10.05 34.28 16.56
N ALA A 323 9.85 35.44 15.91
CA ALA A 323 8.95 36.47 16.42
C ALA A 323 7.55 35.90 16.72
N PRO A 324 6.85 36.34 17.77
CA PRO A 324 5.55 35.75 18.16
C PRO A 324 4.50 35.68 17.04
N SER A 325 4.48 36.66 16.12
CA SER A 325 3.61 36.65 14.94
C SER A 325 3.96 35.53 13.96
N THR A 326 5.24 35.29 13.73
CA THR A 326 5.77 34.24 12.86
C THR A 326 5.50 32.86 13.44
N THR A 327 5.81 32.67 14.73
CA THR A 327 5.45 31.44 15.48
C THR A 327 3.97 31.14 15.38
N LYS A 328 3.12 32.16 15.57
CA LYS A 328 1.67 32.02 15.44
C LYS A 328 1.25 31.53 14.05
N SER A 329 1.88 32.02 12.99
CA SER A 329 1.59 31.56 11.60
C SER A 329 1.92 30.10 11.40
N TYR A 330 3.12 29.64 11.78
CA TYR A 330 3.48 28.22 11.71
C TYR A 330 2.54 27.33 12.52
N LEU A 331 2.28 27.72 13.77
CA LEU A 331 1.39 26.93 14.64
C LEU A 331 -0.07 26.97 14.20
N SER A 332 -0.50 28.02 13.48
CA SER A 332 -1.84 28.07 12.91
C SER A 332 -2.00 27.07 11.75
N VAL A 333 -0.98 26.95 10.89
CA VAL A 333 -0.96 25.93 9.82
C VAL A 333 -1.01 24.54 10.43
N LEU A 334 -0.13 24.26 11.39
CA LEU A 334 -0.09 22.96 12.08
C LEU A 334 -1.42 22.65 12.79
N ALA A 335 -1.91 23.62 13.59
CA ALA A 335 -3.16 23.47 14.32
C ALA A 335 -4.34 23.20 13.38
N GLY A 336 -4.39 23.87 12.22
CA GLY A 336 -5.41 23.62 11.20
C GLY A 336 -5.40 22.19 10.71
N LYS A 337 -4.21 21.66 10.36
CA LYS A 337 -4.05 20.28 9.87
C LYS A 337 -4.38 19.23 10.94
N ILE A 338 -3.83 19.37 12.16
CA ILE A 338 -4.09 18.43 13.25
C ILE A 338 -5.53 18.54 13.76
N SER A 339 -6.09 19.75 13.85
CA SER A 339 -7.47 19.92 14.33
C SER A 339 -8.47 19.26 13.41
N GLN A 340 -8.31 19.38 12.08
CA GLN A 340 -9.15 18.67 11.13
C GLN A 340 -9.19 17.16 11.40
N LEU A 341 -8.05 16.59 11.79
CA LEU A 341 -7.94 15.17 12.09
C LEU A 341 -8.45 14.81 13.49
N MET A 342 -8.17 15.64 14.52
CA MET A 342 -8.35 15.32 15.94
C MET A 342 -9.54 16.02 16.63
N GLN A 343 -10.37 16.79 15.93
CA GLN A 343 -11.59 17.38 16.51
C GLN A 343 -12.62 16.32 16.91
N ASP A 344 -12.57 15.14 16.26
CA ASP A 344 -13.45 14.03 16.57
C ASP A 344 -12.82 13.15 17.67
N MET A 345 -13.45 13.11 18.83
CA MET A 345 -13.00 12.27 19.93
C MET A 345 -13.01 10.76 19.60
N GLY A 346 -13.82 10.35 18.61
CA GLY A 346 -13.79 8.99 18.10
C GLY A 346 -12.47 8.69 17.38
N ILE A 347 -11.93 9.62 16.60
CA ILE A 347 -10.61 9.47 15.98
C ILE A 347 -9.50 9.48 17.04
N CYS A 348 -9.62 10.35 18.06
CA CYS A 348 -8.70 10.32 19.19
C CYS A 348 -8.71 8.94 19.88
N TYR A 349 -9.90 8.36 20.09
CA TYR A 349 -10.04 7.00 20.63
C TYR A 349 -9.39 5.97 19.70
N ALA A 350 -9.73 5.97 18.41
CA ALA A 350 -9.22 4.97 17.44
C ALA A 350 -7.70 5.02 17.27
N THR A 351 -7.06 6.16 17.55
CA THR A 351 -5.60 6.36 17.42
C THR A 351 -4.84 6.37 18.75
N SER A 352 -5.51 6.12 19.89
CA SER A 352 -4.88 6.15 21.23
C SER A 352 -4.39 4.79 21.74
N GLY A 353 -4.61 3.73 21.01
CA GLY A 353 -4.18 2.37 21.38
C GLY A 353 -4.14 1.47 20.16
N THR A 354 -3.66 0.24 20.33
CA THR A 354 -3.55 -0.73 19.24
C THR A 354 -4.19 -2.05 19.68
N ASP A 355 -5.26 -2.42 19.01
CA ASP A 355 -5.95 -3.71 19.14
C ASP A 355 -5.56 -4.65 17.98
N ILE A 356 -4.95 -4.10 16.91
CA ILE A 356 -4.58 -4.79 15.69
C ILE A 356 -3.15 -5.31 15.80
N ASP A 357 -2.97 -6.62 15.70
CA ASP A 357 -1.65 -7.24 15.67
C ASP A 357 -1.27 -7.65 14.25
N PHE A 358 -0.37 -6.91 13.64
CA PHE A 358 0.09 -7.16 12.26
C PHE A 358 0.90 -8.47 12.11
N ASN A 359 1.41 -9.05 13.21
CA ASN A 359 2.09 -10.36 13.15
C ASN A 359 1.10 -11.48 12.79
N LYS A 360 -0.16 -11.35 13.18
CA LYS A 360 -1.20 -12.35 12.88
C LYS A 360 -1.42 -12.60 11.40
N PHE A 361 -1.07 -11.63 10.52
CA PHE A 361 -1.21 -11.79 9.07
C PHE A 361 -0.42 -12.95 8.49
N VAL A 362 0.63 -13.39 9.17
CA VAL A 362 1.45 -14.53 8.72
C VAL A 362 1.12 -15.82 9.47
N GLU A 363 0.63 -15.72 10.71
CA GLU A 363 0.28 -16.86 11.56
C GLU A 363 -1.02 -17.53 11.12
N LYS A 364 -2.04 -16.73 10.82
CA LYS A 364 -3.36 -17.19 10.38
C LYS A 364 -3.92 -16.32 9.25
N PRO A 365 -4.86 -16.84 8.44
CA PRO A 365 -5.53 -16.02 7.44
C PRO A 365 -6.20 -14.82 8.12
N THR A 366 -5.84 -13.62 7.72
CA THR A 366 -6.38 -12.38 8.29
C THR A 366 -6.98 -11.53 7.17
N ALA A 367 -8.16 -11.00 7.38
CA ALA A 367 -8.78 -10.01 6.48
C ALA A 367 -8.94 -8.69 7.23
N PHE A 368 -8.20 -7.70 6.80
CA PHE A 368 -8.15 -6.39 7.42
C PHE A 368 -8.81 -5.35 6.51
N PHE A 369 -9.95 -4.85 6.93
CA PHE A 369 -10.69 -3.82 6.23
C PHE A 369 -10.31 -2.44 6.76
N ILE A 370 -9.98 -1.53 5.86
CA ILE A 370 -9.75 -0.12 6.15
C ILE A 370 -10.90 0.65 5.52
N LYS A 371 -11.88 1.06 6.33
CA LYS A 371 -13.01 1.85 5.86
C LYS A 371 -12.63 3.32 5.82
N ILE A 372 -12.66 3.89 4.60
CA ILE A 372 -12.13 5.22 4.30
C ILE A 372 -13.27 6.08 3.75
N PRO A 373 -13.97 6.88 4.59
CA PRO A 373 -15.16 7.61 4.14
C PRO A 373 -14.81 8.68 3.10
N ASP A 374 -15.48 8.64 1.94
CA ASP A 374 -15.24 9.58 0.83
C ASP A 374 -15.49 11.04 1.19
N HIS A 375 -16.44 11.29 2.09
CA HIS A 375 -16.87 12.63 2.51
C HIS A 375 -16.03 13.21 3.66
N LYS A 376 -15.13 12.43 4.29
CA LYS A 376 -14.26 12.85 5.41
C LYS A 376 -12.79 12.73 4.98
N LYS A 377 -12.40 13.51 3.98
CA LYS A 377 -11.06 13.46 3.38
C LYS A 377 -9.92 13.74 4.36
N GLU A 378 -10.20 14.50 5.42
CA GLU A 378 -9.27 14.79 6.50
C GLU A 378 -8.78 13.53 7.24
N ARG A 379 -9.52 12.41 7.17
CA ARG A 379 -9.17 11.13 7.80
C ARG A 379 -8.34 10.21 6.90
N HIS A 380 -8.29 10.48 5.61
CA HIS A 380 -7.54 9.67 4.63
C HIS A 380 -6.04 9.51 4.95
N PRO A 381 -5.32 10.51 5.51
CA PRO A 381 -3.93 10.31 5.91
C PRO A 381 -3.72 9.12 6.87
N LEU A 382 -4.66 8.86 7.78
CA LEU A 382 -4.59 7.72 8.71
C LEU A 382 -4.60 6.39 7.96
N ALA A 383 -5.42 6.27 6.91
CA ALA A 383 -5.46 5.06 6.09
C ALA A 383 -4.14 4.82 5.35
N THR A 384 -3.56 5.87 4.75
CA THR A 384 -2.29 5.73 4.01
C THR A 384 -1.11 5.44 4.93
N ILE A 385 -1.07 6.03 6.13
CA ILE A 385 -0.08 5.69 7.15
C ILE A 385 -0.24 4.23 7.59
N CYS A 386 -1.49 3.77 7.80
CA CYS A 386 -1.78 2.38 8.17
C CYS A 386 -1.29 1.39 7.12
N ILE A 387 -1.61 1.62 5.84
CA ILE A 387 -1.14 0.79 4.72
C ILE A 387 0.39 0.75 4.68
N SER A 388 1.06 1.90 4.79
CA SER A 388 2.53 1.99 4.77
C SER A 388 3.16 1.22 5.94
N GLN A 389 2.66 1.41 7.15
CA GLN A 389 3.23 0.77 8.34
C GLN A 389 2.96 -0.73 8.37
N LEU A 390 1.77 -1.17 7.94
CA LEU A 390 1.48 -2.59 7.78
C LEU A 390 2.45 -3.23 6.79
N TYR A 391 2.65 -2.59 5.62
CA TYR A 391 3.62 -3.08 4.63
C TYR A 391 5.03 -3.21 5.22
N ARG A 392 5.53 -2.17 5.91
CA ARG A 392 6.86 -2.20 6.54
C ARG A 392 6.97 -3.30 7.58
N THR A 393 5.96 -3.46 8.42
CA THR A 393 5.91 -4.55 9.42
C THR A 393 5.95 -5.92 8.75
N LEU A 394 5.22 -6.12 7.64
CA LEU A 394 5.27 -7.37 6.89
C LEU A 394 6.65 -7.63 6.25
N VAL A 395 7.35 -6.57 5.80
CA VAL A 395 8.74 -6.68 5.31
C VAL A 395 9.67 -7.10 6.44
N ASP A 396 9.54 -6.51 7.64
CA ASP A 396 10.36 -6.86 8.81
C ASP A 396 10.12 -8.32 9.23
N ILE A 397 8.87 -8.77 9.15
CA ILE A 397 8.52 -10.17 9.40
C ILE A 397 9.14 -11.07 8.33
N ALA A 398 9.01 -10.70 7.04
CA ALA A 398 9.57 -11.48 5.94
C ALA A 398 11.09 -11.68 6.08
N ASN A 399 11.81 -10.65 6.55
CA ASN A 399 13.26 -10.71 6.77
C ASN A 399 13.67 -11.77 7.81
N LYS A 400 12.75 -12.25 8.66
CA LYS A 400 13.00 -13.32 9.64
C LYS A 400 12.82 -14.72 9.07
N PHE A 401 12.25 -14.86 7.87
CA PHE A 401 12.00 -16.14 7.21
C PHE A 401 13.07 -16.45 6.15
N PRO A 402 13.25 -17.74 5.80
CA PRO A 402 14.15 -18.16 4.73
C PRO A 402 13.82 -17.45 3.41
N ARG A 403 14.85 -17.03 2.67
CA ARG A 403 14.73 -16.28 1.41
C ARG A 403 14.01 -14.93 1.56
N GLN A 404 13.83 -14.43 2.79
CA GLN A 404 13.12 -13.19 3.09
C GLN A 404 11.69 -13.17 2.51
N LYS A 405 11.00 -14.30 2.51
CA LYS A 405 9.63 -14.48 2.01
C LYS A 405 8.68 -14.78 3.16
N LEU A 406 7.52 -14.16 3.15
CA LEU A 406 6.44 -14.54 4.05
C LEU A 406 5.95 -15.96 3.74
N PRO A 407 5.58 -16.76 4.76
CA PRO A 407 5.06 -18.11 4.56
C PRO A 407 3.66 -18.14 3.93
N ARG A 408 2.95 -17.01 3.94
CA ARG A 408 1.61 -16.81 3.39
C ARG A 408 1.62 -15.60 2.47
N HIS A 409 0.91 -15.65 1.35
CA HIS A 409 0.69 -14.47 0.51
C HIS A 409 -0.15 -13.42 1.25
N VAL A 410 0.15 -12.16 1.01
CA VAL A 410 -0.63 -11.02 1.49
C VAL A 410 -1.02 -10.17 0.28
N TYR A 411 -2.32 -10.02 0.05
CA TYR A 411 -2.86 -9.20 -1.02
C TYR A 411 -3.42 -7.88 -0.47
N PHE A 412 -2.93 -6.77 -1.00
CA PHE A 412 -3.48 -5.45 -0.79
C PHE A 412 -4.44 -5.15 -1.95
N LEU A 413 -5.73 -5.21 -1.69
CA LEU A 413 -6.79 -4.89 -2.63
C LEU A 413 -7.25 -3.45 -2.35
N LEU A 414 -6.67 -2.49 -3.07
CA LEU A 414 -6.86 -1.07 -2.83
C LEU A 414 -7.87 -0.50 -3.83
N ASP A 415 -9.15 -0.68 -3.53
CA ASP A 415 -10.23 -0.07 -4.31
C ASP A 415 -10.18 1.46 -4.18
N GLU A 416 -10.47 2.15 -5.27
CA GLU A 416 -10.38 3.62 -5.38
C GLU A 416 -9.02 4.22 -4.98
N PHE A 417 -7.93 3.51 -5.25
CA PHE A 417 -6.56 3.98 -4.97
C PHE A 417 -6.28 5.39 -5.48
N GLY A 418 -6.90 5.76 -6.60
CA GLY A 418 -6.82 7.11 -7.16
C GLY A 418 -7.29 8.21 -6.19
N ASN A 419 -8.20 7.94 -5.27
CA ASN A 419 -8.77 8.90 -4.33
C ASN A 419 -8.00 9.01 -3.00
N LEU A 420 -7.15 8.03 -2.68
CA LEU A 420 -6.31 8.08 -1.48
C LEU A 420 -5.26 9.19 -1.58
N PRO A 421 -4.78 9.79 -0.48
CA PRO A 421 -3.57 10.61 -0.49
C PRO A 421 -2.36 9.83 -1.01
N VAL A 422 -1.27 10.54 -1.29
CA VAL A 422 0.00 9.91 -1.67
C VAL A 422 0.44 8.95 -0.56
N ILE A 423 0.63 7.68 -0.91
CA ILE A 423 1.34 6.74 -0.05
C ILE A 423 2.83 6.97 -0.27
N GLN A 424 3.53 7.39 0.77
CA GLN A 424 4.98 7.63 0.73
C GLN A 424 5.73 6.37 0.28
N ASP A 425 6.72 6.54 -0.58
CA ASP A 425 7.57 5.44 -1.10
C ASP A 425 6.83 4.31 -1.84
N PHE A 426 5.58 4.54 -2.31
CA PHE A 426 4.77 3.50 -2.94
C PHE A 426 5.46 2.85 -4.16
N ALA A 427 6.18 3.65 -4.97
CA ALA A 427 6.97 3.12 -6.09
C ALA A 427 8.02 2.09 -5.63
N THR A 428 8.71 2.38 -4.53
CA THR A 428 9.66 1.44 -3.91
C THR A 428 8.95 0.21 -3.33
N MET A 429 7.80 0.43 -2.68
CA MET A 429 7.01 -0.67 -2.11
C MET A 429 6.65 -1.70 -3.18
N VAL A 430 6.08 -1.28 -4.31
CA VAL A 430 5.68 -2.20 -5.39
C VAL A 430 6.86 -2.83 -6.14
N THR A 431 8.03 -2.18 -6.12
CA THR A 431 9.24 -2.76 -6.73
C THR A 431 9.78 -3.95 -5.92
N VAL A 432 9.70 -3.88 -4.60
CA VAL A 432 10.38 -4.83 -3.69
C VAL A 432 9.44 -5.91 -3.14
N SER A 433 8.16 -5.59 -2.94
CA SER A 433 7.19 -6.40 -2.20
C SER A 433 6.94 -7.80 -2.79
N ARG A 434 6.97 -7.91 -4.12
CA ARG A 434 6.72 -9.17 -4.83
C ARG A 434 7.66 -10.31 -4.39
N SER A 435 8.94 -9.98 -4.19
CA SER A 435 9.92 -10.96 -3.70
C SER A 435 9.64 -11.47 -2.29
N ARG A 436 8.77 -10.81 -1.54
CA ARG A 436 8.39 -11.11 -0.15
C ARG A 436 7.02 -11.76 0.02
N ASN A 437 6.36 -12.16 -1.08
CA ASN A 437 4.98 -12.67 -1.10
C ASN A 437 3.94 -11.61 -0.68
N ILE A 438 4.21 -10.34 -1.00
CA ILE A 438 3.28 -9.22 -0.79
C ILE A 438 2.90 -8.67 -2.16
N PHE A 439 1.60 -8.61 -2.46
CA PHE A 439 1.09 -8.22 -3.76
C PHE A 439 0.07 -7.09 -3.63
N PHE A 440 0.07 -6.22 -4.64
CA PHE A 440 -0.86 -5.10 -4.71
C PHE A 440 -1.78 -5.25 -5.93
N GLU A 441 -3.06 -5.10 -5.71
CA GLU A 441 -4.06 -4.80 -6.73
C GLU A 441 -4.59 -3.40 -6.45
N ILE A 442 -4.31 -2.47 -7.37
CA ILE A 442 -4.78 -1.09 -7.23
C ILE A 442 -5.79 -0.78 -8.33
N VAL A 443 -6.79 0.01 -7.97
CA VAL A 443 -7.85 0.41 -8.86
C VAL A 443 -7.80 1.92 -9.09
N VAL A 444 -7.70 2.32 -10.36
CA VAL A 444 -7.67 3.73 -10.79
C VAL A 444 -8.70 3.98 -11.88
N GLN A 445 -9.08 5.23 -12.07
CA GLN A 445 -9.99 5.61 -13.16
C GLN A 445 -9.24 5.91 -14.45
N SER A 446 -8.00 6.39 -14.33
CA SER A 446 -7.10 6.69 -15.46
C SER A 446 -5.64 6.66 -15.03
N PHE A 447 -4.72 6.55 -15.99
CA PHE A 447 -3.28 6.73 -15.74
C PHE A 447 -2.95 8.17 -15.33
N THR A 448 -3.67 9.14 -15.89
CA THR A 448 -3.54 10.57 -15.56
C THR A 448 -3.74 10.85 -14.08
N GLN A 449 -4.57 10.04 -13.41
CA GLN A 449 -4.78 10.11 -11.97
C GLN A 449 -3.50 9.78 -11.17
N LEU A 450 -2.73 8.79 -11.63
CA LEU A 450 -1.42 8.46 -11.05
C LEU A 450 -0.39 9.55 -11.35
N ASP A 451 -0.36 10.05 -12.59
CA ASP A 451 0.58 11.09 -13.03
C ASP A 451 0.39 12.38 -12.22
N THR A 452 -0.86 12.77 -11.98
CA THR A 452 -1.20 13.96 -11.16
C THR A 452 -0.78 13.77 -9.70
N LYS A 453 -0.96 12.55 -9.16
CA LYS A 453 -0.73 12.26 -7.76
C LYS A 453 0.75 12.08 -7.41
N TYR A 454 1.50 11.32 -8.20
CA TYR A 454 2.88 10.92 -7.91
C TYR A 454 3.92 11.66 -8.77
N GLY A 455 3.50 12.46 -9.74
CA GLY A 455 4.37 12.99 -10.80
C GLY A 455 4.64 11.94 -11.87
N LYS A 456 4.89 12.39 -13.11
CA LYS A 456 5.00 11.51 -14.29
C LYS A 456 6.04 10.40 -14.11
N ASP A 457 7.25 10.73 -13.67
CA ASP A 457 8.36 9.75 -13.60
C ASP A 457 8.09 8.65 -12.55
N THR A 458 7.57 9.06 -11.38
CA THR A 458 7.19 8.11 -10.32
C THR A 458 5.98 7.27 -10.75
N ALA A 459 5.00 7.87 -11.42
CA ALA A 459 3.83 7.17 -11.94
C ALA A 459 4.22 6.15 -13.02
N GLU A 460 5.18 6.45 -13.90
CA GLU A 460 5.72 5.49 -14.87
C GLU A 460 6.41 4.31 -14.16
N THR A 461 7.17 4.59 -13.10
CA THR A 461 7.78 3.53 -12.27
C THR A 461 6.71 2.65 -11.64
N ILE A 462 5.64 3.24 -11.08
CA ILE A 462 4.51 2.50 -10.52
C ILE A 462 3.87 1.65 -11.62
N LYS A 463 3.43 2.25 -12.73
CA LYS A 463 2.78 1.53 -13.86
C LYS A 463 3.65 0.37 -14.38
N GLY A 464 4.98 0.56 -14.46
CA GLY A 464 5.93 -0.45 -14.91
C GLY A 464 6.06 -1.67 -13.98
N ASN A 465 5.79 -1.51 -12.69
CA ASN A 465 5.81 -2.61 -11.73
C ASN A 465 4.50 -3.42 -11.72
N PHE A 466 3.40 -2.87 -12.25
CA PHE A 466 2.14 -3.57 -12.39
C PHE A 466 2.13 -4.37 -13.69
N ASN A 467 2.65 -5.59 -13.61
CA ASN A 467 2.84 -6.47 -14.76
C ASN A 467 1.51 -7.03 -15.32
N ILE A 468 0.43 -6.91 -14.55
CA ILE A 468 -0.94 -7.18 -14.98
C ILE A 468 -1.67 -5.84 -15.04
N GLN A 469 -2.23 -5.51 -16.19
CA GLN A 469 -3.06 -4.33 -16.40
C GLN A 469 -4.42 -4.78 -16.95
N ILE A 470 -5.50 -4.49 -16.22
CA ILE A 470 -6.86 -4.89 -16.54
C ILE A 470 -7.65 -3.63 -16.93
N PHE A 471 -8.08 -3.55 -18.17
CA PHE A 471 -8.85 -2.44 -18.69
C PHE A 471 -10.34 -2.81 -18.79
N LEU A 472 -11.17 -2.05 -18.06
CA LEU A 472 -12.63 -2.19 -18.04
C LEU A 472 -13.35 -1.02 -18.72
N GLY A 473 -12.67 0.11 -18.88
CA GLY A 473 -13.20 1.31 -19.52
C GLY A 473 -12.60 2.59 -18.92
N SER A 474 -12.31 3.57 -19.77
CA SER A 474 -11.86 4.91 -19.33
C SER A 474 -12.29 5.96 -20.36
N GLU A 475 -12.78 7.10 -19.86
CA GLU A 475 -13.08 8.26 -20.69
C GLU A 475 -11.81 9.07 -21.04
N ASP A 476 -10.70 8.85 -20.30
CA ASP A 476 -9.43 9.54 -20.52
C ASP A 476 -8.73 9.04 -21.80
N THR A 477 -8.60 9.92 -22.79
CA THR A 477 -8.02 9.60 -24.10
C THR A 477 -6.56 9.17 -23.97
N ALA A 478 -5.77 9.87 -23.14
CA ALA A 478 -4.36 9.53 -22.94
C ALA A 478 -4.18 8.12 -22.37
N THR A 479 -5.07 7.72 -21.45
CA THR A 479 -5.09 6.36 -20.89
C THR A 479 -5.43 5.32 -21.95
N ARG A 480 -6.45 5.56 -22.77
CA ARG A 480 -6.84 4.65 -23.87
C ARG A 480 -5.70 4.47 -24.88
N GLU A 481 -5.06 5.56 -25.30
CA GLU A 481 -3.94 5.52 -26.24
C GLU A 481 -2.73 4.76 -25.66
N ALA A 482 -2.36 5.07 -24.41
CA ALA A 482 -1.26 4.39 -23.74
C ALA A 482 -1.52 2.89 -23.55
N PHE A 483 -2.74 2.51 -23.16
CA PHE A 483 -3.14 1.10 -23.01
C PHE A 483 -3.17 0.38 -24.36
N SER A 484 -3.80 0.96 -25.39
CA SER A 484 -3.82 0.44 -26.75
C SER A 484 -2.41 0.17 -27.28
N LYS A 485 -1.52 1.16 -27.18
CA LYS A 485 -0.10 1.04 -27.57
C LYS A 485 0.59 -0.12 -26.84
N SER A 486 0.26 -0.33 -25.58
CA SER A 486 0.85 -1.39 -24.75
C SER A 486 0.39 -2.80 -25.15
N CYS A 487 -0.78 -2.92 -25.80
CA CYS A 487 -1.31 -4.19 -26.33
C CYS A 487 -0.63 -4.64 -27.63
N GLY A 488 0.15 -3.75 -28.28
CA GLY A 488 0.86 -4.03 -29.52
C GLY A 488 0.04 -3.81 -30.79
N ASN A 489 0.62 -4.18 -31.91
CA ASN A 489 0.06 -3.93 -33.24
C ASN A 489 -0.21 -5.23 -34.00
N VAL A 490 -1.08 -5.16 -34.99
CA VAL A 490 -1.31 -6.21 -35.98
C VAL A 490 -1.04 -5.68 -37.39
N GLN A 491 -0.55 -6.54 -38.26
CA GLN A 491 -0.33 -6.22 -39.65
C GLN A 491 -1.53 -6.68 -40.49
N LEU A 492 -2.23 -5.73 -41.08
CA LEU A 492 -3.29 -6.00 -42.03
C LEU A 492 -2.71 -6.06 -43.46
N ILE A 493 -3.01 -7.12 -44.17
CA ILE A 493 -2.65 -7.28 -45.58
C ILE A 493 -3.93 -7.19 -46.37
N SER A 494 -4.17 -6.05 -47.03
CA SER A 494 -5.28 -5.87 -47.99
C SER A 494 -4.79 -6.16 -49.39
N LYS A 495 -5.58 -6.93 -50.14
CA LYS A 495 -5.40 -7.13 -51.56
C LYS A 495 -6.45 -6.31 -52.27
N GLU A 496 -6.02 -5.25 -52.94
CA GLU A 496 -6.88 -4.45 -53.80
C GLU A 496 -6.77 -4.93 -55.25
N GLU A 497 -7.89 -5.24 -55.85
CA GLU A 497 -7.97 -5.58 -57.26
C GLU A 497 -8.24 -4.30 -58.07
N GLN A 498 -7.22 -3.77 -58.70
CA GLN A 498 -7.39 -2.66 -59.64
C GLN A 498 -7.76 -3.21 -61.03
N VAL A 499 -8.97 -2.96 -61.42
CA VAL A 499 -9.44 -3.29 -62.76
C VAL A 499 -9.33 -2.05 -63.66
N THR A 500 -8.33 -2.01 -64.51
CA THR A 500 -8.20 -0.95 -65.49
C THR A 500 -8.90 -1.42 -66.80
N LYS A 501 -9.97 -0.73 -67.18
CA LYS A 501 -10.59 -0.89 -68.49
C LYS A 501 -9.98 0.13 -69.45
N ASN A 502 -9.29 -0.33 -70.48
CA ASN A 502 -8.89 0.50 -71.60
C ASN A 502 -9.94 0.31 -72.73
N GLU A 503 -10.75 1.34 -73.00
CA GLU A 503 -11.64 1.39 -74.14
C GLU A 503 -10.93 2.06 -75.31
N GLY A 504 -10.36 1.26 -76.20
CA GLY A 504 -9.89 1.71 -77.52
C GLY A 504 -10.91 1.36 -78.60
N LYS A 505 -10.95 2.14 -79.72
CA LYS A 505 -12.02 2.07 -80.74
C LYS A 505 -12.22 0.71 -81.42
N ASP A 506 -11.35 -0.28 -81.19
CA ASP A 506 -11.47 -1.62 -81.81
C ASP A 506 -11.03 -2.81 -80.93
N SER A 507 -10.71 -2.61 -79.65
CA SER A 507 -10.45 -3.72 -78.70
C SER A 507 -10.59 -3.29 -77.24
N SER A 508 -11.42 -3.96 -76.46
CA SER A 508 -11.47 -3.80 -75.01
C SER A 508 -10.56 -4.82 -74.34
N SER A 509 -9.46 -4.36 -73.75
CA SER A 509 -8.63 -5.20 -72.87
C SER A 509 -8.86 -4.87 -71.40
N LYS A 510 -9.14 -5.89 -70.62
CA LYS A 510 -9.32 -5.82 -69.16
C LYS A 510 -8.02 -6.29 -68.52
N SER A 511 -7.29 -5.40 -67.91
CA SER A 511 -6.10 -5.74 -67.13
C SER A 511 -6.45 -5.70 -65.65
N THR A 512 -6.28 -6.83 -64.96
CA THR A 512 -6.48 -6.93 -63.54
C THR A 512 -5.13 -7.02 -62.84
N SER A 513 -4.76 -6.01 -62.08
CA SER A 513 -3.56 -6.03 -61.22
C SER A 513 -3.95 -6.17 -59.75
N MET A 514 -3.31 -7.11 -59.07
CA MET A 514 -3.48 -7.26 -57.60
C MET A 514 -2.39 -6.49 -56.91
N GLN A 515 -2.76 -5.44 -56.20
CA GLN A 515 -1.85 -4.70 -55.36
C GLN A 515 -2.02 -5.15 -53.89
N THR A 516 -0.93 -5.59 -53.30
CA THR A 516 -0.93 -6.00 -51.85
C THR A 516 -0.45 -4.81 -51.05
N GLN A 517 -1.34 -4.23 -50.22
CA GLN A 517 -0.98 -3.15 -49.31
C GLN A 517 -0.87 -3.72 -47.89
N LYS A 518 0.21 -3.39 -47.20
CA LYS A 518 0.46 -3.74 -45.80
C LYS A 518 0.26 -2.50 -44.97
N SER A 519 -0.65 -2.55 -43.99
CA SER A 519 -0.85 -1.50 -42.98
C SER A 519 -0.67 -2.07 -41.58
N VAL A 520 -0.06 -1.29 -40.69
CA VAL A 520 0.11 -1.64 -39.27
C VAL A 520 -0.93 -0.87 -38.50
N VAL A 521 -1.78 -1.58 -37.75
CA VAL A 521 -2.82 -0.99 -36.92
C VAL A 521 -2.71 -1.52 -35.49
N PRO A 522 -3.16 -0.77 -34.47
CA PRO A 522 -3.22 -1.29 -33.11
C PRO A 522 -4.02 -2.59 -33.01
N LEU A 523 -3.58 -3.54 -32.16
CA LEU A 523 -4.38 -4.76 -31.88
C LEU A 523 -5.75 -4.40 -31.28
N VAL A 524 -5.77 -3.36 -30.45
CA VAL A 524 -6.99 -2.80 -29.85
C VAL A 524 -7.00 -1.31 -30.13
N ASP A 525 -7.96 -0.85 -30.90
CA ASP A 525 -8.10 0.56 -31.23
C ASP A 525 -8.50 1.39 -30.00
N PRO A 526 -7.92 2.60 -29.74
CA PRO A 526 -8.33 3.47 -28.64
C PRO A 526 -9.83 3.82 -28.64
N TYR A 527 -10.45 3.87 -29.81
CA TYR A 527 -11.87 4.11 -29.95
C TYR A 527 -12.71 2.86 -29.58
N GLU A 528 -12.21 1.66 -29.89
CA GLU A 528 -12.82 0.40 -29.41
C GLU A 528 -12.81 0.34 -27.88
N LEU A 529 -11.71 0.75 -27.23
CA LEU A 529 -11.60 0.84 -25.77
C LEU A 529 -12.66 1.75 -25.14
N SER A 530 -13.08 2.81 -25.83
CA SER A 530 -14.15 3.71 -25.34
C SER A 530 -15.54 3.07 -25.38
N ARG A 531 -15.71 1.99 -26.16
CA ARG A 531 -16.97 1.28 -26.38
C ARG A 531 -16.96 -0.15 -25.86
N LEU A 532 -15.98 -0.49 -25.00
CA LEU A 532 -15.87 -1.83 -24.44
C LEU A 532 -17.19 -2.18 -23.72
N PRO A 533 -17.87 -3.27 -24.10
CA PRO A 533 -19.13 -3.64 -23.49
C PRO A 533 -18.96 -3.90 -21.98
N PHE A 534 -20.00 -3.55 -21.22
CA PHE A 534 -20.03 -3.85 -19.79
C PHE A 534 -19.85 -5.36 -19.55
N GLY A 535 -18.94 -5.72 -18.63
CA GLY A 535 -18.61 -7.12 -18.37
C GLY A 535 -17.48 -7.68 -19.23
N GLU A 536 -16.97 -6.93 -20.21
CA GLU A 536 -15.77 -7.31 -20.96
C GLU A 536 -14.53 -6.61 -20.36
N ALA A 537 -13.40 -7.29 -20.46
CA ALA A 537 -12.10 -6.77 -20.08
C ALA A 537 -11.04 -7.07 -21.14
N ILE A 538 -10.10 -6.17 -21.28
CA ILE A 538 -8.85 -6.43 -21.99
C ILE A 538 -7.73 -6.43 -20.97
N ILE A 539 -7.00 -7.54 -20.91
CA ILE A 539 -5.98 -7.78 -19.89
C ILE A 539 -4.64 -7.95 -20.56
N LYS A 540 -3.71 -7.10 -20.17
CA LYS A 540 -2.30 -7.23 -20.55
C LYS A 540 -1.54 -7.88 -19.39
N VAL A 541 -0.84 -8.95 -19.70
CA VAL A 541 0.07 -9.63 -18.78
C VAL A 541 1.48 -9.56 -19.35
N PHE A 542 2.47 -9.24 -18.54
CA PHE A 542 3.88 -9.16 -18.99
C PHE A 542 4.34 -10.48 -19.62
N ARG A 543 4.92 -10.41 -20.80
CA ARG A 543 5.37 -11.54 -21.63
C ARG A 543 4.27 -12.41 -22.25
N TYR A 544 3.01 -12.00 -22.14
CA TYR A 544 1.89 -12.68 -22.77
C TYR A 544 1.23 -11.80 -23.83
N ASN A 545 0.60 -12.44 -24.78
CA ASN A 545 -0.36 -11.75 -25.64
C ASN A 545 -1.55 -11.28 -24.80
N PRO A 546 -2.17 -10.15 -25.14
CA PRO A 546 -3.36 -9.69 -24.43
C PRO A 546 -4.49 -10.73 -24.40
N ILE A 547 -5.26 -10.69 -23.32
CA ILE A 547 -6.45 -11.54 -23.13
C ILE A 547 -7.68 -10.65 -23.25
N ARG A 548 -8.62 -11.03 -24.08
CA ARG A 548 -9.97 -10.46 -24.09
C ARG A 548 -10.93 -11.47 -23.50
N CYS A 549 -11.63 -11.12 -22.44
CA CYS A 549 -12.51 -12.04 -21.73
C CYS A 549 -13.75 -11.32 -21.20
N LYS A 550 -14.75 -12.11 -20.82
CA LYS A 550 -15.88 -11.64 -20.01
C LYS A 550 -15.61 -11.92 -18.55
N LEU A 551 -15.90 -10.95 -17.70
CA LEU A 551 -15.83 -11.08 -16.26
C LEU A 551 -17.24 -11.23 -15.68
N ALA A 552 -17.48 -12.31 -14.96
CA ALA A 552 -18.76 -12.50 -14.27
C ALA A 552 -18.85 -11.54 -13.08
N GLN A 553 -20.00 -10.89 -12.95
CA GLN A 553 -20.30 -10.10 -11.75
C GLN A 553 -20.45 -11.01 -10.53
N PHE A 554 -20.10 -10.51 -9.36
CA PHE A 554 -20.19 -11.26 -8.11
C PHE A 554 -21.54 -11.94 -7.91
N HIS A 555 -22.65 -11.22 -8.16
CA HIS A 555 -24.00 -11.77 -8.02
C HIS A 555 -24.37 -12.90 -9.00
N GLN A 556 -23.57 -13.13 -10.04
CA GLN A 556 -23.77 -14.17 -11.05
C GLN A 556 -22.92 -15.42 -10.79
N THR A 557 -22.10 -15.42 -9.74
CA THR A 557 -21.08 -16.45 -9.50
C THR A 557 -21.44 -17.32 -8.28
N PRO A 558 -20.85 -18.52 -8.12
CA PRO A 558 -21.01 -19.33 -6.93
C PRO A 558 -20.57 -18.64 -5.65
N GLN A 559 -19.71 -17.63 -5.76
CA GLN A 559 -19.23 -16.81 -4.65
C GLN A 559 -20.33 -15.98 -3.99
N MET A 560 -21.46 -15.83 -4.68
CA MET A 560 -22.57 -14.98 -4.29
C MET A 560 -23.29 -15.44 -3.01
N THR A 561 -22.98 -16.58 -2.42
CA THR A 561 -23.63 -17.01 -1.17
C THR A 561 -23.71 -15.83 -0.20
N GLN A 562 -24.93 -15.35 0.01
CA GLN A 562 -25.18 -14.21 0.86
C GLN A 562 -25.21 -14.66 2.33
N TYR A 563 -24.46 -13.94 3.13
CA TYR A 563 -24.53 -14.04 4.56
C TYR A 563 -25.21 -12.78 5.12
N PRO A 564 -25.91 -12.86 6.24
CA PRO A 564 -26.41 -11.66 6.89
C PRO A 564 -25.26 -10.68 7.14
N PRO A 565 -25.47 -9.37 6.91
CA PRO A 565 -24.43 -8.37 7.17
C PRO A 565 -23.91 -8.50 8.60
N LEU A 566 -22.60 -8.42 8.77
CA LEU A 566 -21.99 -8.36 10.08
C LEU A 566 -22.18 -6.94 10.62
N ILE A 567 -23.08 -6.80 11.60
CA ILE A 567 -23.30 -5.53 12.28
C ILE A 567 -22.32 -5.46 13.45
N ILE A 568 -21.43 -4.46 13.40
CA ILE A 568 -20.56 -4.16 14.54
C ILE A 568 -21.43 -3.46 15.57
N PRO A 569 -21.54 -3.98 16.81
CA PRO A 569 -22.28 -3.31 17.86
C PRO A 569 -21.70 -1.91 18.09
N LYS A 570 -22.54 -0.89 18.14
CA LYS A 570 -22.09 0.44 18.59
C LYS A 570 -21.49 0.27 19.99
N SER A 571 -20.23 0.60 20.11
CA SER A 571 -19.48 0.44 21.34
C SER A 571 -19.91 1.51 22.35
N SER A 572 -20.02 1.14 23.62
CA SER A 572 -20.04 2.09 24.74
C SER A 572 -18.63 2.60 25.10
N LYS A 573 -17.64 2.31 24.26
CA LYS A 573 -16.25 2.72 24.45
C LYS A 573 -16.12 4.23 24.24
N TYR A 574 -15.26 4.83 25.00
CA TYR A 574 -14.91 6.24 24.93
C TYR A 574 -13.41 6.41 25.20
N LEU A 575 -12.88 7.56 24.87
CA LEU A 575 -11.51 7.90 25.22
C LEU A 575 -11.45 8.28 26.70
N ASP A 576 -10.71 7.51 27.50
CA ASP A 576 -10.34 7.94 28.85
C ASP A 576 -9.18 8.94 28.77
N GLU A 577 -9.53 10.23 28.70
CA GLU A 577 -8.56 11.32 28.55
C GLU A 577 -7.53 11.31 29.68
N ALA A 578 -7.92 10.96 30.90
CA ALA A 578 -7.01 10.96 32.04
C ALA A 578 -5.88 9.93 31.89
N SER A 579 -6.17 8.78 31.29
CA SER A 579 -5.18 7.71 31.08
C SER A 579 -4.23 8.00 29.92
N VAL A 580 -4.68 8.72 28.88
CA VAL A 580 -3.91 8.95 27.66
C VAL A 580 -3.25 10.34 27.61
N TYR A 581 -3.61 11.28 28.50
CA TYR A 581 -3.06 12.63 28.51
C TYR A 581 -1.64 12.68 29.10
N TYR A 582 -0.74 13.44 28.44
CA TYR A 582 0.60 13.73 28.91
C TYR A 582 0.75 15.21 29.21
N ASP A 583 1.06 15.53 30.48
CA ASP A 583 1.18 16.91 30.97
C ASP A 583 2.58 17.46 30.75
N ILE A 584 2.76 18.30 29.71
CA ILE A 584 4.05 18.95 29.43
C ILE A 584 4.44 20.00 30.47
N ASP A 585 3.50 20.60 31.19
CA ASP A 585 3.84 21.58 32.23
C ASP A 585 4.47 20.87 33.43
N ARG A 586 3.93 19.72 33.84
CA ARG A 586 4.55 18.85 34.84
C ARG A 586 5.94 18.37 34.41
N ARG A 587 6.08 17.96 33.14
CA ARG A 587 7.38 17.58 32.55
C ARG A 587 8.38 18.73 32.65
N ASN A 588 7.97 19.94 32.27
CA ASN A 588 8.82 21.14 32.31
C ASN A 588 9.27 21.48 33.76
N GLN A 589 8.38 21.33 34.73
CA GLN A 589 8.74 21.52 36.15
C GLN A 589 9.79 20.52 36.63
N VAL A 590 9.69 19.26 36.20
CA VAL A 590 10.65 18.21 36.60
C VAL A 590 12.00 18.43 35.96
N VAL A 591 12.08 18.75 34.67
CA VAL A 591 13.34 18.82 33.91
C VAL A 591 14.03 20.17 34.04
N LEU A 592 13.28 21.28 34.07
CA LEU A 592 13.81 22.65 34.01
C LEU A 592 13.60 23.43 35.31
N GLY A 593 12.94 22.84 36.30
CA GLY A 593 12.52 23.51 37.52
C GLY A 593 11.28 24.43 37.31
N ARG A 594 10.78 25.02 38.40
CA ARG A 594 9.68 25.99 38.32
C ARG A 594 10.12 27.22 37.54
N PRO A 595 9.28 27.80 36.67
CA PRO A 595 9.60 29.09 36.11
C PRO A 595 9.81 30.08 37.26
N SER A 596 10.95 30.77 37.29
CA SER A 596 11.10 31.94 38.13
C SER A 596 10.09 32.98 37.64
N PHE A 597 9.07 33.24 38.44
CA PHE A 597 8.23 34.43 38.24
C PHE A 597 9.08 35.64 38.65
N PHE A 598 9.68 36.33 37.67
CA PHE A 598 10.13 37.69 37.71
C PHE A 598 9.54 38.46 36.58
#